data_01d9e1ad017806658199956620e71ca2
#
_entry.id   01d9e1ad017806658199956620e71ca2
#
_cell.length_a   1.000
_cell.length_b   1.000
_cell.length_c   1.000
_cell.angle_alpha   90.00
_cell.angle_beta   90.00
_cell.angle_gamma   90.00
#
_symmetry.space_group_name_H-M   'P 1'
#
loop_
_entity.id
_entity.type
_entity.pdbx_description
1 polymer ?
#
loop_
_entity_poly.entity_id
_entity_poly.type
_entity_poly.pdbx_seq_one_letter_code
_entity_poly.pdbx_strand_id
1 'polypeptide(L)'
;MGMMDYFRSSYNIGESFTNLQCQTKDIEDGIGGTMTQYWLSPDGQLYWIDYSHTADFVELKEGDEGYQEGRLSMLNFKWIPNGKHGRVRPTNLTKYITVYPERWDGEWEDWPKCRIHFKDGKLQDYEHSSKGEWK
;
A
#
# COMPACT_ATOMS: atom_id res chain seq x y z
N MET A 1 2.25 -3.62 16.51
CA MET A 1 2.03 -4.18 15.19
C MET A 1 2.01 -3.06 14.16
N GLY A 2 2.94 -3.09 13.21
CA GLY A 2 2.98 -2.06 12.18
C GLY A 2 1.88 -2.24 11.14
N MET A 3 1.48 -1.12 10.54
CA MET A 3 0.62 -1.16 9.37
C MET A 3 1.43 -1.59 8.15
N MET A 4 0.77 -2.16 7.18
CA MET A 4 1.40 -2.61 5.95
C MET A 4 1.00 -1.72 4.82
N ASP A 5 1.85 -1.62 3.80
CA ASP A 5 1.47 -1.07 2.53
C ASP A 5 0.92 -2.17 1.63
N TYR A 6 0.14 -1.78 0.65
CA TYR A 6 -0.41 -2.69 -0.33
C TYR A 6 0.32 -2.54 -1.65
N PHE A 7 0.44 -3.64 -2.37
CA PHE A 7 1.17 -3.69 -3.63
C PHE A 7 0.40 -4.55 -4.63
N ARG A 8 0.21 -4.02 -5.82
CA ARG A 8 -0.40 -4.74 -6.92
C ARG A 8 0.46 -4.57 -8.16
N SER A 9 0.77 -5.66 -8.84
CA SER A 9 1.60 -5.63 -10.03
C SER A 9 0.82 -6.00 -11.27
N SER A 10 0.91 -5.15 -12.28
CA SER A 10 0.47 -5.48 -13.64
C SER A 10 1.64 -6.00 -14.47
N TYR A 11 2.87 -5.89 -13.96
CA TYR A 11 4.05 -6.53 -14.53
C TYR A 11 4.07 -7.99 -14.10
N ASN A 12 4.38 -8.91 -15.00
CA ASN A 12 4.39 -10.33 -14.66
C ASN A 12 5.55 -10.68 -13.74
N ILE A 13 5.27 -10.87 -12.48
CA ILE A 13 6.23 -11.31 -11.46
C ILE A 13 5.85 -12.68 -10.88
N GLY A 14 5.04 -13.45 -11.60
CA GLY A 14 4.63 -14.79 -11.22
C GLY A 14 3.14 -14.86 -10.90
N GLU A 15 2.56 -16.04 -11.06
CA GLU A 15 1.12 -16.25 -10.87
C GLU A 15 0.60 -15.86 -9.50
N SER A 16 1.39 -16.13 -8.45
CA SER A 16 0.95 -15.88 -7.08
C SER A 16 0.97 -14.40 -6.70
N PHE A 17 1.47 -13.53 -7.58
CA PHE A 17 1.69 -12.11 -7.26
C PHE A 17 1.06 -11.17 -8.29
N THR A 18 1.02 -11.57 -9.55
CA THR A 18 0.58 -10.69 -10.64
C THR A 18 -0.92 -10.47 -10.61
N ASN A 19 -1.34 -9.21 -10.67
CA ASN A 19 -2.74 -8.79 -10.63
C ASN A 19 -3.49 -9.20 -9.34
N LEU A 20 -2.73 -9.49 -8.29
CA LEU A 20 -3.27 -9.82 -6.98
C LEU A 20 -2.84 -8.77 -5.97
N GLN A 21 -3.70 -8.52 -4.99
CA GLN A 21 -3.34 -7.62 -3.91
C GLN A 21 -2.30 -8.29 -3.01
N CYS A 22 -1.15 -7.65 -2.87
CA CYS A 22 -0.06 -8.11 -2.04
C CYS A 22 0.20 -7.10 -0.93
N GLN A 23 1.04 -7.48 0.02
CA GLN A 23 1.43 -6.64 1.14
C GLN A 23 2.93 -6.54 1.20
N THR A 24 3.42 -5.42 1.74
CA THR A 24 4.84 -5.22 1.99
C THR A 24 5.04 -4.29 3.18
N LYS A 25 6.15 -4.45 3.89
CA LYS A 25 6.54 -3.56 5.00
C LYS A 25 7.82 -2.82 4.71
N ASP A 26 8.37 -2.99 3.52
CA ASP A 26 9.73 -2.57 3.22
C ASP A 26 9.83 -1.19 2.55
N ILE A 27 8.71 -0.57 2.20
CA ILE A 27 8.75 0.69 1.46
C ILE A 27 8.95 1.87 2.40
N GLU A 28 8.26 1.89 3.52
CA GLU A 28 8.41 2.93 4.53
C GLU A 28 9.42 2.48 5.58
N ASP A 29 10.61 3.07 5.57
CA ASP A 29 11.70 2.66 6.45
C ASP A 29 11.38 2.88 7.92
N GLY A 30 11.43 1.81 8.71
CA GLY A 30 11.38 1.85 10.17
C GLY A 30 10.05 2.23 10.80
N ILE A 31 9.09 2.67 10.01
CA ILE A 31 7.80 3.15 10.52
C ILE A 31 6.71 2.10 10.32
N GLY A 32 6.98 1.10 9.51
CA GLY A 32 5.94 0.21 9.03
C GLY A 32 5.12 0.91 7.95
N GLY A 33 4.22 0.23 7.33
CA GLY A 33 3.43 0.80 6.25
C GLY A 33 2.41 1.83 6.74
N THR A 34 2.02 2.71 5.86
CA THR A 34 0.97 3.70 6.09
C THR A 34 -0.32 3.32 5.39
N MET A 35 -0.44 2.05 4.98
CA MET A 35 -1.56 1.52 4.20
C MET A 35 -1.67 2.18 2.83
N THR A 36 -0.54 2.62 2.29
CA THR A 36 -0.48 3.21 0.95
C THR A 36 -0.60 2.12 -0.10
N GLN A 37 -1.37 2.38 -1.14
CA GLN A 37 -1.49 1.47 -2.26
C GLN A 37 -0.42 1.79 -3.29
N TYR A 38 0.40 0.80 -3.61
CA TYR A 38 1.41 0.88 -4.66
C TYR A 38 0.98 0.04 -5.86
N TRP A 39 1.41 0.46 -7.03
CA TRP A 39 1.11 -0.22 -8.28
C TRP A 39 2.35 -0.27 -9.17
N LEU A 40 2.68 -1.47 -9.63
CA LEU A 40 3.76 -1.69 -10.58
C LEU A 40 3.15 -1.82 -11.97
N SER A 41 3.49 -0.89 -12.86
CA SER A 41 2.92 -0.85 -14.20
C SER A 41 3.50 -1.95 -15.10
N PRO A 42 2.85 -2.23 -16.23
CA PRO A 42 3.36 -3.26 -17.15
C PRO A 42 4.75 -2.99 -17.70
N ASP A 43 5.20 -1.74 -17.69
CA ASP A 43 6.54 -1.36 -18.15
C ASP A 43 7.58 -1.34 -17.03
N GLY A 44 7.20 -1.73 -15.81
CA GLY A 44 8.14 -1.85 -14.68
C GLY A 44 8.30 -0.58 -13.83
N GLN A 45 7.51 0.46 -14.06
CA GLN A 45 7.55 1.65 -13.22
C GLN A 45 6.66 1.48 -12.00
N LEU A 46 7.19 1.80 -10.83
CA LEU A 46 6.43 1.77 -9.57
C LEU A 46 5.74 3.11 -9.34
N TYR A 47 4.47 3.03 -8.99
CA TYR A 47 3.64 4.19 -8.67
C TYR A 47 3.02 3.99 -7.28
N TRP A 48 2.62 5.10 -6.67
CA TRP A 48 1.77 5.06 -5.49
C TRP A 48 0.49 5.83 -5.79
N ILE A 49 -0.58 5.48 -5.10
CA ILE A 49 -1.87 6.12 -5.33
C ILE A 49 -2.12 7.11 -4.20
N ASP A 50 -2.24 8.37 -4.59
CA ASP A 50 -2.44 9.48 -3.67
C ASP A 50 -3.94 9.75 -3.54
N TYR A 51 -4.50 9.42 -2.39
CA TYR A 51 -5.91 9.62 -2.09
C TYR A 51 -6.18 10.91 -1.33
N SER A 52 -5.18 11.76 -1.15
CA SER A 52 -5.29 12.94 -0.28
C SER A 52 -6.38 13.93 -0.70
N HIS A 53 -6.82 13.87 -1.94
CA HIS A 53 -7.84 14.78 -2.47
C HIS A 53 -9.19 14.10 -2.74
N THR A 54 -9.37 12.87 -2.27
CA THR A 54 -10.58 12.10 -2.55
C THR A 54 -11.68 12.29 -1.52
N ALA A 55 -11.39 13.01 -0.44
CA ALA A 55 -12.36 13.29 0.61
C ALA A 55 -12.15 14.69 1.14
N ASP A 56 -13.24 15.32 1.53
CA ASP A 56 -13.22 16.64 2.14
C ASP A 56 -13.24 16.51 3.66
N PHE A 57 -12.48 17.36 4.32
CA PHE A 57 -12.50 17.49 5.78
C PHE A 57 -13.66 18.41 6.16
N VAL A 58 -14.57 17.89 6.93
CA VAL A 58 -15.75 18.65 7.35
C VAL A 58 -15.80 18.74 8.88
N GLU A 59 -15.84 19.96 9.39
CA GLU A 59 -16.00 20.20 10.80
C GLU A 59 -17.46 19.92 11.21
N LEU A 60 -17.63 19.17 12.29
CA LEU A 60 -18.95 18.87 12.83
C LEU A 60 -19.37 19.97 13.78
N LYS A 61 -20.64 20.36 13.68
CA LYS A 61 -21.25 21.38 14.52
C LYS A 61 -22.32 20.73 15.39
N GLU A 62 -22.73 21.44 16.46
CA GLU A 62 -23.80 20.99 17.31
C GLU A 62 -25.05 20.67 16.48
N GLY A 63 -25.60 19.49 16.69
CA GLY A 63 -26.72 18.99 15.92
C GLY A 63 -26.35 18.07 14.75
N ASP A 64 -25.07 18.06 14.34
CA ASP A 64 -24.63 17.18 13.29
C ASP A 64 -24.46 15.75 13.79
N GLU A 65 -24.74 14.78 12.91
CA GLU A 65 -24.53 13.39 13.23
C GLU A 65 -23.03 13.14 13.50
N GLY A 66 -22.74 12.50 14.63
CA GLY A 66 -21.35 12.21 15.02
C GLY A 66 -20.74 13.29 15.89
N TYR A 67 -21.38 14.45 16.07
CA TYR A 67 -20.90 15.49 16.95
C TYR A 67 -20.95 15.00 18.40
N GLN A 68 -19.90 15.26 19.16
CA GLN A 68 -19.86 14.95 20.60
C GLN A 68 -19.55 16.20 21.39
N GLU A 69 -20.51 16.59 22.25
CA GLU A 69 -20.34 17.69 23.14
C GLU A 69 -19.22 17.41 24.13
N GLY A 70 -18.41 18.42 24.43
CA GLY A 70 -17.26 18.29 25.33
C GLY A 70 -16.00 17.84 24.65
N ARG A 71 -16.05 17.40 23.40
CA ARG A 71 -14.88 17.07 22.61
C ARG A 71 -14.23 18.35 22.09
N LEU A 72 -12.89 18.38 22.06
CA LEU A 72 -12.19 19.50 21.46
C LEU A 72 -12.66 19.69 20.01
N SER A 73 -12.83 20.95 19.58
CA SER A 73 -13.37 21.22 18.25
C SER A 73 -12.57 20.56 17.13
N MET A 74 -11.24 20.45 17.30
CA MET A 74 -10.39 19.79 16.31
C MET A 74 -10.68 18.29 16.15
N LEU A 75 -11.40 17.68 17.08
CA LEU A 75 -11.75 16.26 17.04
C LEU A 75 -13.17 16.01 16.53
N ASN A 76 -13.96 17.08 16.34
CA ASN A 76 -15.31 16.99 15.79
C ASN A 76 -15.24 17.24 14.29
N PHE A 77 -14.81 16.23 13.55
CA PHE A 77 -14.73 16.31 12.10
C PHE A 77 -14.98 14.93 11.49
N LYS A 78 -15.23 14.92 10.21
CA LYS A 78 -15.29 13.69 9.43
C LYS A 78 -14.76 13.93 8.04
N TRP A 79 -14.29 12.85 7.39
CA TRP A 79 -13.90 12.85 6.01
C TRP A 79 -15.08 12.39 5.16
N ILE A 80 -15.46 13.21 4.20
CA ILE A 80 -16.58 12.90 3.31
C ILE A 80 -16.03 12.68 1.91
N PRO A 81 -16.25 11.49 1.31
CA PRO A 81 -15.83 11.27 -0.08
C PRO A 81 -16.44 12.33 -0.98
N ASN A 82 -15.61 12.92 -1.84
CA ASN A 82 -16.02 14.03 -2.71
C ASN A 82 -16.17 13.62 -4.18
N GLY A 83 -16.13 12.32 -4.47
CA GLY A 83 -16.28 11.81 -5.82
C GLY A 83 -15.04 11.92 -6.70
N LYS A 84 -13.93 12.44 -6.17
CA LYS A 84 -12.68 12.53 -6.91
C LYS A 84 -11.93 11.20 -6.79
N HIS A 85 -11.20 10.86 -7.84
CA HIS A 85 -10.41 9.63 -7.86
C HIS A 85 -9.00 9.88 -7.31
N GLY A 86 -8.38 8.80 -6.83
CA GLY A 86 -6.98 8.86 -6.41
C GLY A 86 -6.06 9.21 -7.57
N ARG A 87 -4.94 9.87 -7.27
CA ARG A 87 -3.94 10.24 -8.27
C ARG A 87 -2.82 9.22 -8.26
N VAL A 88 -2.44 8.78 -9.45
CA VAL A 88 -1.30 7.85 -9.61
C VAL A 88 -0.04 8.68 -9.76
N ARG A 89 0.92 8.50 -8.86
CA ARG A 89 2.16 9.26 -8.84
C ARG A 89 3.36 8.32 -8.91
N PRO A 90 4.34 8.61 -9.78
CA PRO A 90 5.53 7.76 -9.86
C PRO A 90 6.40 7.90 -8.60
N THR A 91 7.06 6.80 -8.23
CA THR A 91 8.07 6.82 -7.18
C THR A 91 9.46 6.85 -7.79
N ASN A 92 10.45 7.21 -6.98
CA ASN A 92 11.86 7.09 -7.34
C ASN A 92 12.59 6.15 -6.38
N LEU A 93 11.87 5.17 -5.86
CA LEU A 93 12.37 4.21 -4.88
C LEU A 93 13.57 3.44 -5.42
N THR A 94 14.62 3.34 -4.61
CA THR A 94 15.80 2.54 -4.91
C THR A 94 16.09 1.65 -3.70
N LYS A 95 15.58 0.43 -3.74
CA LYS A 95 15.80 -0.57 -2.69
C LYS A 95 15.22 -1.91 -3.08
N TYR A 96 15.50 -2.92 -2.27
CA TYR A 96 14.82 -4.22 -2.36
C TYR A 96 13.58 -4.20 -1.50
N ILE A 97 12.47 -4.69 -2.02
CA ILE A 97 11.25 -4.88 -1.23
C ILE A 97 10.80 -6.33 -1.36
N THR A 98 10.20 -6.84 -0.30
CA THR A 98 9.60 -8.18 -0.30
C THR A 98 8.09 -8.02 -0.26
N VAL A 99 7.42 -8.62 -1.23
CA VAL A 99 5.96 -8.63 -1.29
C VAL A 99 5.44 -10.04 -1.14
N TYR A 100 4.26 -10.18 -0.58
CA TYR A 100 3.62 -11.48 -0.41
C TYR A 100 2.10 -11.30 -0.60
N PRO A 101 1.41 -12.33 -1.12
CA PRO A 101 -0.03 -12.22 -1.32
C PRO A 101 -0.76 -11.92 -0.02
N GLU A 102 -1.80 -11.13 -0.10
CA GLU A 102 -2.62 -10.81 1.05
C GLU A 102 -3.31 -12.05 1.62
N ARG A 103 -3.59 -13.04 0.76
CA ARG A 103 -4.27 -14.28 1.14
C ARG A 103 -3.48 -15.49 0.69
N TRP A 104 -3.42 -16.46 1.55
CA TRP A 104 -2.75 -17.73 1.29
C TRP A 104 -3.49 -18.85 2.01
N ASP A 105 -3.89 -19.88 1.29
CA ASP A 105 -4.67 -21.01 1.83
C ASP A 105 -3.81 -22.21 2.22
N GLY A 106 -2.50 -22.18 1.98
CA GLY A 106 -1.59 -23.25 2.32
C GLY A 106 -1.00 -23.08 3.71
N GLU A 107 0.01 -23.90 3.99
CA GLU A 107 0.73 -23.80 5.26
C GLU A 107 1.42 -22.45 5.39
N TRP A 108 1.44 -21.93 6.61
CA TRP A 108 2.07 -20.64 6.86
C TRP A 108 3.53 -20.60 6.41
N GLU A 109 4.24 -21.69 6.59
CA GLU A 109 5.64 -21.80 6.22
C GLU A 109 5.88 -21.70 4.71
N ASP A 110 4.88 -22.05 3.93
CA ASP A 110 4.96 -22.05 2.47
C ASP A 110 4.38 -20.79 1.83
N TRP A 111 4.07 -19.78 2.63
CA TRP A 111 3.55 -18.52 2.11
C TRP A 111 4.54 -17.94 1.10
N PRO A 112 4.14 -17.76 -0.16
CA PRO A 112 5.08 -17.30 -1.18
C PRO A 112 5.50 -15.85 -0.94
N LYS A 113 6.75 -15.56 -1.32
CA LYS A 113 7.31 -14.22 -1.24
C LYS A 113 8.03 -13.90 -2.53
N CYS A 114 7.97 -12.64 -2.93
CA CYS A 114 8.70 -12.14 -4.08
C CYS A 114 9.53 -10.95 -3.65
N ARG A 115 10.84 -11.02 -3.83
CA ARG A 115 11.72 -9.89 -3.57
C ARG A 115 11.99 -9.18 -4.88
N ILE A 116 11.73 -7.88 -4.89
CA ILE A 116 11.85 -7.06 -6.09
C ILE A 116 12.89 -5.98 -5.84
N HIS A 117 13.81 -5.82 -6.78
CA HIS A 117 14.80 -4.75 -6.74
C HIS A 117 14.33 -3.60 -7.62
N PHE A 118 14.18 -2.43 -7.01
CA PHE A 118 13.86 -1.19 -7.71
C PHE A 118 15.07 -0.25 -7.71
N LYS A 119 15.21 0.48 -8.81
CA LYS A 119 16.17 1.57 -8.93
C LYS A 119 15.46 2.74 -9.60
N ASP A 120 15.43 3.89 -8.92
CA ASP A 120 14.74 5.10 -9.39
C ASP A 120 13.28 4.82 -9.77
N GLY A 121 12.64 3.95 -8.98
CA GLY A 121 11.25 3.58 -9.18
C GLY A 121 11.02 2.55 -10.27
N LYS A 122 12.07 2.01 -10.87
CA LYS A 122 11.95 1.02 -11.95
C LYS A 122 12.43 -0.34 -11.51
N LEU A 123 11.66 -1.37 -11.87
CA LEU A 123 12.01 -2.75 -11.58
C LEU A 123 13.29 -3.15 -12.32
N GLN A 124 14.25 -3.68 -11.59
CA GLN A 124 15.50 -4.18 -12.15
C GLN A 124 15.47 -5.70 -12.29
N ASP A 125 15.10 -6.37 -11.21
CA ASP A 125 14.96 -7.83 -11.19
C ASP A 125 14.05 -8.23 -10.04
N TYR A 126 13.72 -9.51 -9.99
CA TYR A 126 12.92 -10.08 -8.90
C TYR A 126 13.27 -11.56 -8.75
N GLU A 127 13.01 -12.09 -7.55
CA GLU A 127 13.17 -13.50 -7.27
C GLU A 127 12.10 -13.99 -6.33
N HIS A 128 11.76 -15.27 -6.42
CA HIS A 128 10.72 -15.88 -5.58
C HIS A 128 11.32 -16.73 -4.47
N SER A 129 10.65 -16.75 -3.33
CA SER A 129 10.92 -17.69 -2.26
C SER A 129 9.61 -18.10 -1.63
N SER A 130 9.43 -19.40 -1.42
CA SER A 130 8.25 -19.92 -0.71
C SER A 130 8.55 -20.21 0.75
N LYS A 131 9.80 -20.08 1.19
CA LYS A 131 10.17 -20.42 2.58
C LYS A 131 10.81 -19.27 3.35
N GLY A 132 10.76 -18.08 2.79
CA GLY A 132 11.18 -16.89 3.49
C GLY A 132 12.65 -16.77 3.84
N GLU A 133 13.48 -17.60 3.27
CA GLU A 133 14.91 -17.65 3.59
C GLU A 133 15.73 -16.75 2.71
N TRP A 134 15.45 -15.48 2.75
CA TRP A 134 16.33 -14.52 2.11
C TRP A 134 17.34 -14.01 3.11
N LYS A 135 18.54 -14.05 2.66
CA LYS A 135 19.67 -13.57 3.43
C LYS A 135 20.02 -12.15 3.05
#